data_0720e75fbdfcdac428e5efbee461b73d
#
_entry.id   0720e75fbdfcdac428e5efbee461b73d
#
_cell.length_a   1.000
_cell.length_b   1.000
_cell.length_c   1.000
_cell.angle_alpha   90.00
_cell.angle_beta   90.00
_cell.angle_gamma   90.00
#
_symmetry.space_group_name_H-M   'P 1'
#
loop_
_entity.id
_entity.type
_entity.pdbx_description
1 polymer ?
#
loop_
_entity_poly.entity_id
_entity_poly.type
_entity_poly.pdbx_seq_one_letter_code
_entity_poly.pdbx_strand_id
1 'polypeptide(L)'
;MNIVKIGALIKYERVKQNISIEKLAKGICSESVIRRTEAGERGAGFFVLDMIVSRLGRSDNKVELMQDEKDYELYELREKLTSEIESKNYDEAAKLLAEYEALADIESPLHTQFIKMIKGFISEEKHLDFIEADRSYYQALTLTLPEFSLEKLENDLLGENELILLILYLNNKEKLGENLLKTYGIIILDYIIKGV
;
A
#
# COMPACT_ATOMS: atom_id res chain seq x y z
N MET A 1 -13.37 -10.85 13.80
CA MET A 1 -13.63 -9.64 14.62
C MET A 1 -14.95 -9.02 14.20
N ASN A 2 -15.68 -8.36 15.09
CA ASN A 2 -16.95 -7.74 14.74
C ASN A 2 -16.68 -6.41 14.02
N ILE A 3 -17.22 -6.19 12.82
CA ILE A 3 -17.05 -4.98 12.01
C ILE A 3 -17.35 -3.69 12.78
N VAL A 4 -18.28 -3.75 13.76
CA VAL A 4 -18.59 -2.65 14.67
C VAL A 4 -17.37 -2.25 15.51
N LYS A 5 -16.54 -3.22 15.94
CA LYS A 5 -15.35 -2.94 16.74
C LYS A 5 -14.25 -2.30 15.90
N ILE A 6 -14.06 -2.77 14.65
CA ILE A 6 -13.07 -2.18 13.71
C ILE A 6 -13.47 -0.74 13.39
N GLY A 7 -14.74 -0.50 13.04
CA GLY A 7 -15.24 0.84 12.72
C GLY A 7 -15.06 1.82 13.88
N ALA A 8 -15.36 1.38 15.10
CA ALA A 8 -15.17 2.19 16.31
C ALA A 8 -13.69 2.53 16.56
N LEU A 9 -12.77 1.56 16.33
CA LEU A 9 -11.32 1.77 16.45
C LEU A 9 -10.82 2.78 15.40
N ILE A 10 -11.19 2.60 14.14
CA ILE A 10 -10.83 3.51 13.05
C ILE A 10 -11.29 4.94 13.38
N LYS A 11 -12.53 5.11 13.79
CA LYS A 11 -13.07 6.42 14.19
C LYS A 11 -12.29 7.02 15.36
N TYR A 12 -12.00 6.24 16.39
CA TYR A 12 -11.27 6.70 17.57
C TYR A 12 -9.87 7.18 17.20
N GLU A 13 -9.09 6.37 16.48
CA GLU A 13 -7.71 6.73 16.09
C GLU A 13 -7.69 7.92 15.13
N ARG A 14 -8.58 7.96 14.14
CA ARG A 14 -8.69 9.08 13.23
C ARG A 14 -8.98 10.41 13.96
N VAL A 15 -9.96 10.41 14.87
CA VAL A 15 -10.33 11.61 15.62
C VAL A 15 -9.20 12.04 16.56
N LYS A 16 -8.56 11.09 17.25
CA LYS A 16 -7.43 11.33 18.14
C LYS A 16 -6.25 11.99 17.41
N GLN A 17 -6.02 11.62 16.15
CA GLN A 17 -4.95 12.15 15.30
C GLN A 17 -5.37 13.39 14.50
N ASN A 18 -6.62 13.89 14.65
CA ASN A 18 -7.19 15.01 13.89
C ASN A 18 -7.16 14.78 12.35
N ILE A 19 -7.30 13.54 11.89
CA ILE A 19 -7.34 13.18 10.48
C ILE A 19 -8.78 13.33 9.97
N SER A 20 -8.98 14.04 8.84
CA SER A 20 -10.28 14.12 8.18
C SER A 20 -10.64 12.80 7.48
N ILE A 21 -11.94 12.55 7.30
CA ILE A 21 -12.41 11.39 6.51
C ILE A 21 -11.89 11.47 5.08
N GLU A 22 -11.92 12.65 4.48
CA GLU A 22 -11.38 12.91 3.15
C GLU A 22 -9.90 12.51 3.04
N LYS A 23 -9.07 12.99 3.99
CA LYS A 23 -7.64 12.68 4.01
C LYS A 23 -7.38 11.18 4.17
N LEU A 24 -8.13 10.50 5.04
CA LEU A 24 -7.99 9.05 5.26
C LEU A 24 -8.39 8.24 4.02
N ALA A 25 -9.44 8.66 3.31
CA ALA A 25 -9.98 7.98 2.14
C ALA A 25 -9.19 8.25 0.85
N LYS A 26 -8.42 9.35 0.80
CA LYS A 26 -7.78 9.86 -0.42
C LYS A 26 -6.98 8.76 -1.15
N GLY A 27 -7.34 8.52 -2.40
CA GLY A 27 -6.67 7.54 -3.28
C GLY A 27 -6.98 6.06 -3.02
N ILE A 28 -7.71 5.71 -1.95
CA ILE A 28 -8.01 4.31 -1.62
C ILE A 28 -9.49 3.95 -1.71
N CYS A 29 -10.39 4.86 -1.33
CA CYS A 29 -11.83 4.63 -1.40
C CYS A 29 -12.60 5.94 -1.34
N SER A 30 -13.94 5.89 -1.46
CA SER A 30 -14.78 7.06 -1.24
C SER A 30 -14.96 7.36 0.25
N GLU A 31 -15.18 8.63 0.61
CA GLU A 31 -15.52 9.02 2.00
C GLU A 31 -16.72 8.25 2.57
N SER A 32 -17.69 7.90 1.71
CA SER A 32 -18.86 7.13 2.14
C SER A 32 -18.50 5.74 2.65
N VAL A 33 -17.43 5.13 2.14
CA VAL A 33 -16.90 3.85 2.63
C VAL A 33 -16.39 4.02 4.05
N ILE A 34 -15.57 5.06 4.32
CA ILE A 34 -15.08 5.35 5.68
C ILE A 34 -16.24 5.60 6.63
N ARG A 35 -17.21 6.45 6.25
CA ARG A 35 -18.38 6.78 7.10
C ARG A 35 -19.17 5.54 7.49
N ARG A 36 -19.47 4.65 6.53
CA ARG A 36 -20.19 3.38 6.80
C ARG A 36 -19.38 2.43 7.66
N THR A 37 -18.07 2.34 7.43
CA THR A 37 -17.19 1.51 8.24
C THR A 37 -17.16 2.01 9.69
N GLU A 38 -17.01 3.32 9.92
CA GLU A 38 -17.05 3.92 11.26
C GLU A 38 -18.39 3.77 11.96
N ALA A 39 -19.50 3.69 11.20
CA ALA A 39 -20.84 3.43 11.73
C ALA A 39 -21.08 1.94 12.08
N GLY A 40 -20.14 1.05 11.74
CA GLY A 40 -20.29 -0.40 11.95
C GLY A 40 -21.27 -1.06 10.98
N GLU A 41 -21.59 -0.38 9.87
CA GLU A 41 -22.35 -0.92 8.76
C GLU A 41 -21.45 -1.82 7.90
N ARG A 42 -21.97 -2.35 6.77
CA ARG A 42 -21.16 -3.14 5.83
C ARG A 42 -19.94 -2.33 5.39
N GLY A 43 -18.76 -2.77 5.83
CA GLY A 43 -17.51 -2.06 5.68
C GLY A 43 -16.87 -2.23 4.30
N ALA A 44 -15.65 -1.69 4.22
CA ALA A 44 -14.73 -1.90 3.12
C ALA A 44 -14.23 -3.35 3.09
N GLY A 45 -13.82 -3.86 1.93
CA GLY A 45 -13.10 -5.13 1.81
C GLY A 45 -11.75 -5.10 2.53
N PHE A 46 -11.15 -6.27 2.70
CA PHE A 46 -9.93 -6.48 3.48
C PHE A 46 -8.81 -5.49 3.13
N PHE A 47 -8.42 -5.36 1.86
CA PHE A 47 -7.29 -4.52 1.46
C PHE A 47 -7.52 -3.03 1.72
N VAL A 48 -8.76 -2.56 1.65
CA VAL A 48 -9.11 -1.18 2.01
C VAL A 48 -9.05 -0.99 3.52
N LEU A 49 -9.53 -1.95 4.31
CA LEU A 49 -9.43 -1.90 5.78
C LEU A 49 -7.98 -1.94 6.24
N ASP A 50 -7.15 -2.83 5.68
CA ASP A 50 -5.73 -2.94 5.98
C ASP A 50 -5.01 -1.62 5.70
N MET A 51 -5.27 -0.98 4.56
CA MET A 51 -4.69 0.31 4.23
C MET A 51 -5.18 1.44 5.16
N ILE A 52 -6.47 1.47 5.51
CA ILE A 52 -7.02 2.45 6.46
C ILE A 52 -6.33 2.34 7.82
N VAL A 53 -6.22 1.11 8.33
CA VAL A 53 -5.62 0.81 9.64
C VAL A 53 -4.14 1.17 9.62
N SER A 54 -3.44 0.83 8.53
CA SER A 54 -2.04 1.16 8.31
C SER A 54 -1.78 2.67 8.26
N ARG A 55 -2.62 3.44 7.56
CA ARG A 55 -2.53 4.92 7.53
C ARG A 55 -2.78 5.59 8.88
N LEU A 56 -3.45 4.89 9.80
CA LEU A 56 -3.63 5.33 11.19
C LEU A 56 -2.46 4.90 12.11
N GLY A 57 -1.38 4.37 11.55
CA GLY A 57 -0.20 3.91 12.29
C GLY A 57 -0.48 2.66 13.14
N ARG A 58 -1.44 1.83 12.73
CA ARG A 58 -1.79 0.59 13.42
C ARG A 58 -1.49 -0.61 12.55
N SER A 59 -1.02 -1.69 13.17
CA SER A 59 -0.94 -3.01 12.54
C SER A 59 -1.85 -3.95 13.33
N ASP A 60 -2.98 -4.29 12.74
CA ASP A 60 -3.89 -5.26 13.32
C ASP A 60 -3.63 -6.66 12.74
N ASN A 61 -4.20 -7.69 13.40
CA ASN A 61 -4.14 -9.04 12.88
C ASN A 61 -4.88 -9.11 11.53
N LYS A 62 -4.13 -9.23 10.44
CA LYS A 62 -4.65 -9.20 9.07
C LYS A 62 -5.75 -10.25 8.83
N VAL A 63 -5.63 -11.45 9.45
CA VAL A 63 -6.64 -12.50 9.36
C VAL A 63 -7.99 -12.07 9.92
N GLU A 64 -8.00 -11.22 10.94
CA GLU A 64 -9.25 -10.71 11.53
C GLU A 64 -9.96 -9.66 10.65
N LEU A 65 -9.27 -9.07 9.70
CA LEU A 65 -9.83 -8.09 8.75
C LEU A 65 -10.47 -8.76 7.52
N MET A 66 -10.11 -10.02 7.23
CA MET A 66 -10.61 -10.75 6.06
C MET A 66 -12.10 -11.06 6.21
N GLN A 67 -12.86 -10.84 5.15
CA GLN A 67 -14.32 -10.96 5.16
C GLN A 67 -14.84 -12.13 4.33
N ASP A 68 -14.07 -12.59 3.34
CA ASP A 68 -14.45 -13.68 2.46
C ASP A 68 -13.23 -14.51 1.99
N GLU A 69 -13.51 -15.60 1.31
CA GLU A 69 -12.51 -16.55 0.82
C GLU A 69 -11.59 -15.93 -0.25
N LYS A 70 -12.14 -15.03 -1.06
CA LYS A 70 -11.36 -14.33 -2.10
C LYS A 70 -10.32 -13.38 -1.50
N ASP A 71 -10.67 -12.65 -0.45
CA ASP A 71 -9.74 -11.80 0.30
C ASP A 71 -8.55 -12.64 0.83
N TYR A 72 -8.86 -13.85 1.38
CA TYR A 72 -7.85 -14.76 1.89
C TYR A 72 -6.94 -15.31 0.78
N GLU A 73 -7.52 -15.74 -0.35
CA GLU A 73 -6.77 -16.26 -1.50
C GLU A 73 -5.82 -15.20 -2.09
N LEU A 74 -6.29 -13.98 -2.26
CA LEU A 74 -5.46 -12.86 -2.72
C LEU A 74 -4.36 -12.51 -1.72
N TYR A 75 -4.64 -12.56 -0.43
CA TYR A 75 -3.64 -12.35 0.60
C TYR A 75 -2.56 -13.43 0.57
N GLU A 76 -2.94 -14.71 0.51
CA GLU A 76 -1.98 -15.81 0.40
C GLU A 76 -1.10 -15.72 -0.84
N LEU A 77 -1.68 -15.31 -1.99
CA LEU A 77 -0.89 -15.08 -3.20
C LEU A 77 0.13 -13.95 -3.00
N ARG A 78 -0.21 -12.87 -2.32
CA ARG A 78 0.74 -11.79 -1.99
C ARG A 78 1.88 -12.30 -1.10
N GLU A 79 1.57 -13.06 -0.06
CA GLU A 79 2.58 -13.62 0.85
C GLU A 79 3.54 -14.56 0.11
N LYS A 80 3.01 -15.50 -0.72
CA LYS A 80 3.82 -16.40 -1.54
C LYS A 80 4.70 -15.62 -2.51
N LEU A 81 4.15 -14.63 -3.19
CA LEU A 81 4.85 -13.80 -4.15
C LEU A 81 5.99 -13.01 -3.47
N THR A 82 5.74 -12.43 -2.30
CA THR A 82 6.75 -11.72 -1.52
C THR A 82 7.88 -12.67 -1.10
N SER A 83 7.54 -13.88 -0.64
CA SER A 83 8.53 -14.91 -0.29
C SER A 83 9.40 -15.33 -1.47
N GLU A 84 8.83 -15.47 -2.68
CA GLU A 84 9.61 -15.80 -3.89
C GLU A 84 10.54 -14.64 -4.30
N ILE A 85 10.10 -13.39 -4.11
CA ILE A 85 10.93 -12.20 -4.32
C ILE A 85 12.11 -12.18 -3.35
N GLU A 86 11.88 -12.40 -2.06
CA GLU A 86 12.91 -12.45 -1.03
C GLU A 86 13.93 -13.56 -1.30
N SER A 87 13.44 -14.70 -1.84
CA SER A 87 14.27 -15.83 -2.28
C SER A 87 14.97 -15.60 -3.62
N LYS A 88 14.76 -14.44 -4.28
CA LYS A 88 15.26 -14.09 -5.62
C LYS A 88 14.79 -15.03 -6.73
N ASN A 89 13.66 -15.70 -6.51
CA ASN A 89 13.06 -16.60 -7.50
C ASN A 89 12.07 -15.83 -8.39
N TYR A 90 12.61 -14.91 -9.20
CA TYR A 90 11.80 -13.96 -9.99
C TYR A 90 10.94 -14.61 -11.07
N ASP A 91 11.31 -15.81 -11.56
CA ASP A 91 10.52 -16.55 -12.55
C ASP A 91 9.23 -17.08 -11.93
N GLU A 92 9.31 -17.59 -10.71
CA GLU A 92 8.13 -18.05 -9.97
C GLU A 92 7.29 -16.87 -9.49
N ALA A 93 7.93 -15.80 -8.99
CA ALA A 93 7.26 -14.57 -8.64
C ALA A 93 6.43 -13.99 -9.83
N ALA A 94 6.96 -14.05 -11.05
CA ALA A 94 6.23 -13.60 -12.25
C ALA A 94 5.00 -14.46 -12.57
N LYS A 95 5.04 -15.78 -12.33
CA LYS A 95 3.87 -16.66 -12.49
C LYS A 95 2.80 -16.37 -11.44
N LEU A 96 3.19 -16.28 -10.17
CA LEU A 96 2.27 -15.94 -9.09
C LEU A 96 1.65 -14.55 -9.29
N LEU A 97 2.41 -13.60 -9.85
CA LEU A 97 1.88 -12.29 -10.20
C LEU A 97 0.80 -12.39 -11.28
N ALA A 98 0.98 -13.24 -12.30
CA ALA A 98 -0.03 -13.44 -13.33
C ALA A 98 -1.30 -14.11 -12.75
N GLU A 99 -1.16 -15.04 -11.81
CA GLU A 99 -2.30 -15.63 -11.08
C GLU A 99 -3.04 -14.56 -10.25
N TYR A 100 -2.28 -13.72 -9.55
CA TYR A 100 -2.85 -12.60 -8.78
C TYR A 100 -3.60 -11.62 -9.70
N GLU A 101 -3.03 -11.23 -10.84
CA GLU A 101 -3.67 -10.34 -11.82
C GLU A 101 -4.98 -10.92 -12.37
N ALA A 102 -5.06 -12.23 -12.57
CA ALA A 102 -6.25 -12.90 -13.06
C ALA A 102 -7.41 -12.93 -12.03
N LEU A 103 -7.06 -12.94 -10.74
CA LEU A 103 -8.03 -13.02 -9.64
C LEU A 103 -8.43 -11.64 -9.11
N ALA A 104 -7.49 -10.69 -9.07
CA ALA A 104 -7.68 -9.38 -8.46
C ALA A 104 -8.64 -8.49 -9.25
N ASP A 105 -9.33 -7.60 -8.55
CA ASP A 105 -10.07 -6.50 -9.16
C ASP A 105 -9.09 -5.40 -9.60
N ILE A 106 -8.79 -5.33 -10.89
CA ILE A 106 -7.85 -4.37 -11.48
C ILE A 106 -8.36 -2.92 -11.44
N GLU A 107 -9.65 -2.69 -11.20
CA GLU A 107 -10.19 -1.35 -10.98
C GLU A 107 -9.86 -0.84 -9.57
N SER A 108 -9.52 -1.73 -8.66
CA SER A 108 -9.06 -1.36 -7.31
C SER A 108 -7.66 -0.76 -7.37
N PRO A 109 -7.46 0.48 -6.87
CA PRO A 109 -6.14 1.11 -6.83
C PRO A 109 -5.13 0.31 -6.00
N LEU A 110 -5.58 -0.39 -4.95
CA LEU A 110 -4.72 -1.17 -4.07
C LEU A 110 -4.18 -2.45 -4.71
N HIS A 111 -4.98 -3.12 -5.54
CA HIS A 111 -4.50 -4.28 -6.29
C HIS A 111 -3.56 -3.86 -7.41
N THR A 112 -3.94 -2.83 -8.16
CA THR A 112 -3.11 -2.32 -9.27
C THR A 112 -1.81 -1.70 -8.77
N GLN A 113 -1.80 -1.04 -7.61
CA GLN A 113 -0.58 -0.56 -6.94
C GLN A 113 0.38 -1.72 -6.65
N PHE A 114 -0.11 -2.78 -6.00
CA PHE A 114 0.70 -3.95 -5.69
C PHE A 114 1.29 -4.60 -6.95
N ILE A 115 0.47 -4.80 -7.98
CA ILE A 115 0.89 -5.35 -9.27
C ILE A 115 2.03 -4.51 -9.88
N LYS A 116 1.87 -3.20 -9.94
CA LYS A 116 2.89 -2.29 -10.49
C LYS A 116 4.17 -2.28 -9.64
N MET A 117 4.05 -2.30 -8.33
CA MET A 117 5.18 -2.40 -7.42
C MET A 117 6.02 -3.65 -7.71
N ILE A 118 5.38 -4.80 -7.83
CA ILE A 118 6.08 -6.07 -8.11
C ILE A 118 6.69 -6.08 -9.52
N LYS A 119 5.98 -5.56 -10.54
CA LYS A 119 6.53 -5.42 -11.89
C LYS A 119 7.78 -4.54 -11.90
N GLY A 120 7.74 -3.41 -11.20
CA GLY A 120 8.90 -2.55 -11.02
C GLY A 120 10.07 -3.28 -10.37
N PHE A 121 9.81 -4.01 -9.30
CA PHE A 121 10.84 -4.78 -8.59
C PHE A 121 11.48 -5.86 -9.47
N ILE A 122 10.69 -6.61 -10.22
CA ILE A 122 11.22 -7.62 -11.17
C ILE A 122 12.04 -6.94 -12.28
N SER A 123 11.59 -5.79 -12.81
CA SER A 123 12.35 -5.04 -13.81
C SER A 123 13.69 -4.57 -13.25
N GLU A 124 13.71 -4.08 -12.01
CA GLU A 124 14.93 -3.62 -11.35
C GLU A 124 15.91 -4.76 -11.07
N GLU A 125 15.48 -5.81 -10.38
CA GLU A 125 16.38 -6.81 -9.83
C GLU A 125 16.72 -7.95 -10.82
N LYS A 126 15.76 -8.34 -11.69
CA LYS A 126 15.96 -9.39 -12.67
C LYS A 126 16.52 -8.86 -13.98
N HIS A 127 15.95 -7.76 -14.48
CA HIS A 127 16.27 -7.25 -15.82
C HIS A 127 17.26 -6.09 -15.79
N LEU A 128 17.58 -5.52 -14.62
CA LEU A 128 18.41 -4.33 -14.42
C LEU A 128 17.90 -3.13 -15.25
N ASP A 129 16.58 -3.10 -15.48
CA ASP A 129 15.90 -2.00 -16.18
C ASP A 129 15.37 -0.98 -15.17
N PHE A 130 16.27 -0.11 -14.72
CA PHE A 130 15.97 0.92 -13.73
C PHE A 130 14.99 1.98 -14.25
N ILE A 131 14.91 2.19 -15.58
CA ILE A 131 13.97 3.15 -16.17
C ILE A 131 12.54 2.60 -16.12
N GLU A 132 12.33 1.33 -16.48
CA GLU A 132 11.01 0.72 -16.39
C GLU A 132 10.59 0.53 -14.92
N ALA A 133 11.53 0.22 -14.03
CA ALA A 133 11.28 0.17 -12.60
C ALA A 133 10.81 1.54 -12.07
N ASP A 134 11.50 2.63 -12.43
CA ASP A 134 11.13 4.00 -12.06
C ASP A 134 9.70 4.35 -12.47
N ARG A 135 9.37 4.06 -13.73
CA ARG A 135 8.03 4.27 -14.27
C ARG A 135 6.97 3.48 -13.50
N SER A 136 7.24 2.21 -13.22
CA SER A 136 6.32 1.31 -12.52
C SER A 136 6.09 1.76 -11.08
N TYR A 137 7.13 2.11 -10.34
CA TYR A 137 7.03 2.60 -8.96
C TYR A 137 6.30 3.95 -8.90
N TYR A 138 6.62 4.90 -9.80
CA TYR A 138 5.92 6.18 -9.86
C TYR A 138 4.42 5.99 -10.14
N GLN A 139 4.07 5.16 -11.13
CA GLN A 139 2.68 4.84 -11.43
C GLN A 139 1.98 4.16 -10.24
N ALA A 140 2.66 3.27 -9.52
CA ALA A 140 2.11 2.63 -8.33
C ALA A 140 1.83 3.64 -7.20
N LEU A 141 2.76 4.59 -6.96
CA LEU A 141 2.56 5.67 -5.97
C LEU A 141 1.36 6.55 -6.32
N THR A 142 1.20 6.94 -7.57
CA THR A 142 0.12 7.84 -8.00
C THR A 142 -1.28 7.21 -7.94
N LEU A 143 -1.39 5.89 -7.84
CA LEU A 143 -2.69 5.20 -7.68
C LEU A 143 -3.34 5.49 -6.34
N THR A 144 -2.57 5.48 -5.25
CA THR A 144 -3.09 5.74 -3.91
C THR A 144 -2.75 7.12 -3.37
N LEU A 145 -1.79 7.80 -4.02
CA LEU A 145 -1.39 9.19 -3.75
C LEU A 145 -1.60 10.02 -5.03
N PRO A 146 -2.83 10.43 -5.39
CA PRO A 146 -3.15 11.03 -6.69
C PRO A 146 -2.39 12.33 -7.01
N GLU A 147 -1.91 13.04 -5.99
CA GLU A 147 -1.12 14.27 -6.12
C GLU A 147 0.32 14.07 -5.67
N PHE A 148 0.84 12.82 -5.80
CA PHE A 148 2.15 12.46 -5.33
C PHE A 148 3.24 13.40 -5.86
N SER A 149 3.98 13.96 -4.94
CA SER A 149 5.18 14.77 -5.17
C SER A 149 6.07 14.64 -3.95
N LEU A 150 7.36 14.42 -4.15
CA LEU A 150 8.31 14.30 -3.05
C LEU A 150 8.33 15.55 -2.16
N GLU A 151 8.16 16.75 -2.73
CA GLU A 151 8.14 18.02 -2.00
C GLU A 151 6.91 18.18 -1.10
N LYS A 152 5.84 17.43 -1.36
CA LYS A 152 4.59 17.47 -0.61
C LYS A 152 4.39 16.26 0.29
N LEU A 153 5.35 15.36 0.36
CA LEU A 153 5.26 14.08 1.04
C LEU A 153 4.82 14.21 2.51
N GLU A 154 5.26 15.26 3.21
CA GLU A 154 4.88 15.54 4.61
C GLU A 154 3.38 15.79 4.80
N ASN A 155 2.66 16.14 3.72
CA ASN A 155 1.23 16.41 3.76
C ASN A 155 0.39 15.16 3.49
N ASP A 156 0.96 14.10 2.95
CA ASP A 156 0.27 12.87 2.65
C ASP A 156 0.14 12.00 3.90
N LEU A 157 -0.79 11.07 3.89
CA LEU A 157 -0.97 10.07 4.91
C LEU A 157 -0.55 8.73 4.31
N LEU A 158 0.55 8.17 4.79
CA LEU A 158 1.17 6.99 4.20
C LEU A 158 0.89 5.75 5.05
N GLY A 159 0.45 4.67 4.41
CA GLY A 159 0.42 3.35 5.00
C GLY A 159 1.71 2.57 4.73
N GLU A 160 1.83 1.39 5.33
CA GLU A 160 3.02 0.53 5.25
C GLU A 160 3.42 0.23 3.80
N ASN A 161 2.46 -0.17 2.96
CA ASN A 161 2.73 -0.49 1.56
C ASN A 161 3.21 0.74 0.76
N GLU A 162 2.68 1.93 1.06
CA GLU A 162 3.11 3.18 0.43
C GLU A 162 4.52 3.57 0.88
N LEU A 163 4.87 3.33 2.14
CA LEU A 163 6.23 3.54 2.65
C LEU A 163 7.23 2.59 2.00
N ILE A 164 6.90 1.29 1.90
CA ILE A 164 7.75 0.30 1.21
C ILE A 164 7.96 0.73 -0.25
N LEU A 165 6.89 1.06 -0.96
CA LEU A 165 6.95 1.48 -2.35
C LEU A 165 7.78 2.77 -2.54
N LEU A 166 7.66 3.72 -1.61
CA LEU A 166 8.45 4.95 -1.62
C LEU A 166 9.94 4.67 -1.41
N ILE A 167 10.29 3.73 -0.53
CA ILE A 167 11.68 3.29 -0.33
C ILE A 167 12.22 2.65 -1.61
N LEU A 168 11.46 1.77 -2.25
CA LEU A 168 11.86 1.16 -3.53
C LEU A 168 12.08 2.23 -4.61
N TYR A 169 11.15 3.17 -4.74
CA TYR A 169 11.25 4.27 -5.69
C TYR A 169 12.52 5.12 -5.46
N LEU A 170 12.79 5.53 -4.22
CA LEU A 170 13.97 6.36 -3.89
C LEU A 170 15.28 5.58 -4.09
N ASN A 171 15.33 4.30 -3.74
CA ASN A 171 16.49 3.46 -4.00
C ASN A 171 16.77 3.31 -5.50
N ASN A 172 15.73 3.16 -6.31
CA ASN A 172 15.89 3.10 -7.77
C ASN A 172 16.36 4.45 -8.34
N LYS A 173 15.89 5.59 -7.80
CA LYS A 173 16.39 6.92 -8.15
C LYS A 173 17.89 7.07 -7.89
N GLU A 174 18.41 6.54 -6.78
CA GLU A 174 19.86 6.50 -6.51
C GLU A 174 20.62 5.71 -7.60
N LYS A 175 20.07 4.56 -8.04
CA LYS A 175 20.65 3.75 -9.14
C LYS A 175 20.64 4.51 -10.47
N LEU A 176 19.69 5.40 -10.67
CA LEU A 176 19.62 6.32 -11.82
C LEU A 176 20.51 7.58 -11.69
N GLY A 177 21.21 7.75 -10.56
CA GLY A 177 22.11 8.86 -10.29
C GLY A 177 21.44 10.09 -9.67
N GLU A 178 20.18 9.99 -9.24
CA GLU A 178 19.44 11.05 -8.54
C GLU A 178 19.58 10.87 -7.01
N ASN A 179 20.28 11.75 -6.32
CA ASN A 179 20.59 11.63 -4.88
C ASN A 179 19.41 12.10 -4.01
N LEU A 180 18.26 11.43 -4.10
CA LEU A 180 17.02 11.80 -3.43
C LEU A 180 16.84 11.14 -2.07
N LEU A 181 17.40 9.95 -1.87
CA LEU A 181 17.27 9.20 -0.61
C LEU A 181 17.83 9.98 0.58
N LYS A 182 18.93 10.70 0.40
CA LYS A 182 19.52 11.54 1.45
C LYS A 182 18.58 12.67 1.88
N THR A 183 17.83 13.23 0.95
CA THR A 183 16.91 14.36 1.21
C THR A 183 15.60 13.88 1.83
N TYR A 184 15.00 12.84 1.27
CA TYR A 184 13.65 12.38 1.64
C TYR A 184 13.64 11.21 2.62
N GLY A 185 14.76 10.51 2.81
CA GLY A 185 14.88 9.38 3.74
C GLY A 185 14.61 9.79 5.19
N ILE A 186 14.90 11.02 5.57
CA ILE A 186 14.60 11.55 6.91
C ILE A 186 13.08 11.60 7.14
N ILE A 187 12.31 12.02 6.12
CA ILE A 187 10.85 12.07 6.20
C ILE A 187 10.28 10.66 6.39
N ILE A 188 10.81 9.68 5.64
CA ILE A 188 10.42 8.28 5.78
C ILE A 188 10.72 7.75 7.18
N LEU A 189 11.91 8.04 7.71
CA LEU A 189 12.29 7.65 9.08
C LEU A 189 11.35 8.26 10.12
N ASP A 190 10.98 9.52 9.94
CA ASP A 190 10.00 10.20 10.80
C ASP A 190 8.64 9.49 10.81
N TYR A 191 8.15 9.04 9.64
CA TYR A 191 6.93 8.24 9.54
C TYR A 191 7.05 6.92 10.30
N ILE A 192 8.16 6.20 10.12
CA ILE A 192 8.39 4.90 10.78
C ILE A 192 8.47 5.07 12.30
N ILE A 193 9.16 6.12 12.79
CA ILE A 193 9.39 6.35 14.23
C ILE A 193 8.10 6.84 14.92
N LYS A 194 7.34 7.71 14.28
CA LYS A 194 6.14 8.30 14.86
C LYS A 194 4.93 7.36 14.79
N GLY A 195 5.00 6.32 13.96
CA GLY A 195 3.89 5.38 13.74
C GLY A 195 2.66 6.05 13.14
N VAL A 196 2.86 7.06 12.33
CA VAL A 196 1.81 7.82 11.64
C VAL A 196 2.11 7.79 10.15
#